data_2c8971c3cd9aac883b9b95e1fc4c9212
#
_entry.id   2c8971c3cd9aac883b9b95e1fc4c9212
#
_cell.length_a   1.000
_cell.length_b   1.000
_cell.length_c   1.000
_cell.angle_alpha   90.00
_cell.angle_beta   90.00
_cell.angle_gamma   90.00
#
_symmetry.space_group_name_H-M   'P 1'
#
loop_
_entity.id
_entity.type
_entity.pdbx_description
1 polymer ?
#
loop_
_entity_poly.entity_id
_entity_poly.type
_entity_poly.pdbx_seq_one_letter_code
_entity_poly.pdbx_strand_id
1 'polypeptide(L)'
;MLTLRRPSLFFFAASFLSLLGCHAQVPAAGTPLPLPLARRVEVLLRQKAQLPPGSTINVSPATPSELSDYQTISVTVTNDGKTSKPITFLLSKDGKTLAQFTKWDLSANPRDLISDAGRPARGGPESAPVLIVGFDDLECPFCARIHATIFPALTARYGDKVRIVYKDFPLDSIHPWAMRAAVDVNCLGAQSPTGYWTLVDYIHAHASEIGAGTAEEKDKEPTLTRANAELDRLTREQATKSGADSTQLDACLAKQDTAAIEASKKIGTALTVDSTPVLFINGDKIDGALPAEFIFGIVDNALRAEGVTPPPPYVVPVPPTAPAAPTTAPKPSTPAAATAPPAR
;
A
#
# COMPACT_ATOMS: atom_id res chain seq x y z
N MET A 1 82.89 -24.27 -27.23
CA MET A 1 81.90 -24.93 -26.37
C MET A 1 80.51 -24.53 -26.81
N LEU A 2 79.73 -25.52 -27.26
CA LEU A 2 78.41 -25.33 -27.94
C LEU A 2 77.34 -24.86 -26.99
N THR A 3 76.65 -23.82 -27.37
CA THR A 3 75.37 -23.41 -26.74
C THR A 3 74.19 -23.75 -27.66
N LEU A 4 73.45 -24.78 -27.27
CA LEU A 4 72.19 -25.15 -27.94
C LEU A 4 71.09 -24.11 -27.67
N ARG A 5 70.57 -23.51 -28.70
CA ARG A 5 69.32 -22.76 -28.70
C ARG A 5 68.13 -23.75 -28.81
N ARG A 6 67.19 -23.68 -27.88
CA ARG A 6 65.88 -24.31 -28.00
C ARG A 6 64.88 -23.32 -28.61
N PRO A 7 64.01 -23.75 -29.54
CA PRO A 7 62.96 -22.89 -30.05
C PRO A 7 61.72 -22.92 -29.14
N SER A 8 61.21 -21.73 -28.83
CA SER A 8 59.94 -21.51 -28.12
C SER A 8 58.76 -21.77 -29.06
N LEU A 9 57.95 -22.81 -28.78
CA LEU A 9 56.63 -23.00 -29.41
C LEU A 9 55.66 -21.99 -28.81
N PHE A 10 55.18 -21.07 -29.63
CA PHE A 10 54.03 -20.24 -29.32
C PHE A 10 52.76 -21.07 -29.56
N PHE A 11 52.07 -21.44 -28.49
CA PHE A 11 50.70 -21.93 -28.56
C PHE A 11 49.75 -20.72 -28.69
N PHE A 12 49.13 -20.57 -29.85
CA PHE A 12 48.00 -19.71 -30.07
C PHE A 12 46.77 -20.39 -29.49
N ALA A 13 46.33 -19.94 -28.32
CA ALA A 13 45.05 -20.31 -27.76
C ALA A 13 43.98 -19.44 -28.47
N ALA A 14 43.26 -20.03 -29.42
CA ALA A 14 42.07 -19.41 -30.01
C ALA A 14 40.93 -19.43 -28.99
N SER A 15 40.68 -18.30 -28.33
CA SER A 15 39.51 -18.09 -27.50
C SER A 15 38.26 -18.04 -28.39
N PHE A 16 37.49 -19.12 -28.42
CA PHE A 16 36.13 -19.12 -28.95
C PHE A 16 35.26 -18.29 -28.01
N LEU A 17 35.03 -17.03 -28.38
CA LEU A 17 34.00 -16.19 -27.79
C LEU A 17 32.63 -16.72 -28.25
N SER A 18 31.98 -17.52 -27.40
CA SER A 18 30.58 -17.93 -27.63
C SER A 18 29.71 -16.68 -27.44
N LEU A 19 29.36 -16.04 -28.53
CA LEU A 19 28.28 -15.07 -28.57
C LEU A 19 26.98 -15.82 -28.24
N LEU A 20 26.54 -15.79 -26.98
CA LEU A 20 25.16 -16.07 -26.62
C LEU A 20 24.29 -14.96 -27.26
N GLY A 21 23.91 -15.16 -28.51
CA GLY A 21 22.88 -14.38 -29.13
C GLY A 21 21.60 -14.60 -28.38
N CYS A 22 21.07 -13.54 -27.76
CA CYS A 22 19.66 -13.50 -27.41
C CYS A 22 18.85 -13.75 -28.68
N HIS A 23 18.47 -14.99 -28.91
CA HIS A 23 17.44 -15.32 -29.90
C HIS A 23 16.14 -14.74 -29.36
N ALA A 24 15.80 -13.52 -29.80
CA ALA A 24 14.42 -13.08 -29.75
C ALA A 24 13.63 -14.15 -30.53
N GLN A 25 12.86 -14.98 -29.82
CA GLN A 25 11.96 -15.93 -30.45
C GLN A 25 11.02 -15.14 -31.35
N VAL A 26 11.21 -15.25 -32.67
CA VAL A 26 10.23 -14.78 -33.65
C VAL A 26 8.93 -15.52 -33.29
N PRO A 27 7.82 -14.83 -33.01
CA PRO A 27 6.57 -15.48 -32.71
C PRO A 27 6.24 -16.44 -33.86
N ALA A 28 5.90 -17.70 -33.56
CA ALA A 28 5.50 -18.66 -34.54
C ALA A 28 4.41 -18.06 -35.42
N ALA A 29 4.60 -18.08 -36.74
CA ALA A 29 3.62 -17.56 -37.71
C ALA A 29 2.28 -18.28 -37.48
N GLY A 30 1.28 -17.53 -36.92
CA GLY A 30 -0.03 -18.11 -36.62
C GLY A 30 -0.82 -18.39 -37.89
N THR A 31 -1.88 -19.17 -37.77
CA THR A 31 -2.81 -19.44 -38.88
C THR A 31 -3.77 -18.25 -39.05
N PRO A 32 -3.85 -17.64 -40.26
CA PRO A 32 -4.82 -16.57 -40.52
C PRO A 32 -6.25 -17.04 -40.26
N LEU A 33 -7.06 -16.18 -39.65
CA LEU A 33 -8.47 -16.49 -39.45
C LEU A 33 -9.22 -16.45 -40.80
N PRO A 34 -10.17 -17.36 -41.02
CA PRO A 34 -11.11 -17.23 -42.15
C PRO A 34 -11.80 -15.87 -42.14
N LEU A 35 -11.91 -15.19 -43.27
CA LEU A 35 -12.50 -13.85 -43.38
C LEU A 35 -13.86 -13.70 -42.68
N PRO A 36 -14.82 -14.67 -42.81
CA PRO A 36 -16.10 -14.56 -42.10
C PRO A 36 -15.95 -14.61 -40.57
N LEU A 37 -14.97 -15.32 -40.05
CA LEU A 37 -14.70 -15.42 -38.62
C LEU A 37 -14.02 -14.13 -38.09
N ALA A 38 -13.00 -13.66 -38.82
CA ALA A 38 -12.33 -12.38 -38.47
C ALA A 38 -13.35 -11.22 -38.43
N ARG A 39 -14.27 -11.20 -39.42
CA ARG A 39 -15.34 -10.18 -39.45
C ARG A 39 -16.31 -10.29 -38.27
N ARG A 40 -16.67 -11.51 -37.85
CA ARG A 40 -17.52 -11.69 -36.65
C ARG A 40 -16.81 -11.19 -35.38
N VAL A 41 -15.53 -11.48 -35.22
CA VAL A 41 -14.72 -10.98 -34.09
C VAL A 41 -14.69 -9.46 -34.12
N GLU A 42 -14.41 -8.86 -35.28
CA GLU A 42 -14.38 -7.41 -35.45
C GLU A 42 -15.71 -6.75 -35.04
N VAL A 43 -16.82 -7.24 -35.59
CA VAL A 43 -18.15 -6.69 -35.32
C VAL A 43 -18.51 -6.79 -33.84
N LEU A 44 -18.25 -7.96 -33.23
CA LEU A 44 -18.48 -8.17 -31.80
C LEU A 44 -17.69 -7.17 -30.96
N LEU A 45 -16.39 -7.03 -31.20
CA LEU A 45 -15.52 -6.16 -30.43
C LEU A 45 -15.87 -4.68 -30.63
N ARG A 46 -16.20 -4.27 -31.86
CA ARG A 46 -16.66 -2.92 -32.15
C ARG A 46 -17.91 -2.58 -31.33
N GLN A 47 -18.86 -3.50 -31.27
CA GLN A 47 -20.10 -3.32 -30.54
C GLN A 47 -19.88 -3.30 -29.01
N LYS A 48 -19.08 -4.24 -28.48
CA LYS A 48 -18.83 -4.36 -27.05
C LYS A 48 -18.00 -3.20 -26.48
N ALA A 49 -17.00 -2.75 -27.23
CA ALA A 49 -16.13 -1.64 -26.82
C ALA A 49 -16.67 -0.27 -27.25
N GLN A 50 -17.84 -0.19 -27.89
CA GLN A 50 -18.47 1.04 -28.38
C GLN A 50 -17.51 1.92 -29.21
N LEU A 51 -16.72 1.28 -30.09
CA LEU A 51 -15.68 1.96 -30.84
C LEU A 51 -16.28 2.96 -31.86
N PRO A 52 -15.67 4.13 -32.04
CA PRO A 52 -16.07 5.09 -33.06
C PRO A 52 -16.10 4.47 -34.46
N PRO A 53 -16.97 4.92 -35.37
CA PRO A 53 -17.11 4.36 -36.71
C PRO A 53 -15.82 4.34 -37.53
N GLY A 54 -14.92 5.32 -37.34
CA GLY A 54 -13.62 5.43 -38.02
C GLY A 54 -12.51 4.52 -37.47
N SER A 55 -12.77 3.80 -36.39
CA SER A 55 -11.74 2.92 -35.81
C SER A 55 -11.49 1.69 -36.66
N THR A 56 -10.23 1.31 -36.87
CA THR A 56 -9.81 0.06 -37.52
C THR A 56 -9.46 -0.98 -36.46
N ILE A 57 -10.02 -2.19 -36.57
CA ILE A 57 -9.70 -3.31 -35.70
C ILE A 57 -8.85 -4.30 -36.50
N ASN A 58 -7.65 -4.58 -36.01
CA ASN A 58 -6.75 -5.57 -36.58
C ASN A 58 -6.72 -6.81 -35.69
N VAL A 59 -7.03 -7.96 -36.27
CA VAL A 59 -7.02 -9.27 -35.60
C VAL A 59 -5.82 -10.06 -36.12
N SER A 60 -4.97 -10.52 -35.21
CA SER A 60 -3.79 -11.31 -35.54
C SER A 60 -4.17 -12.71 -36.06
N PRO A 61 -3.27 -13.40 -36.77
CA PRO A 61 -3.37 -14.84 -36.95
C PRO A 61 -3.51 -15.56 -35.61
N ALA A 62 -4.21 -16.69 -35.61
CA ALA A 62 -4.38 -17.53 -34.42
C ALA A 62 -3.12 -18.34 -34.13
N THR A 63 -2.70 -18.37 -32.88
CA THR A 63 -1.57 -19.17 -32.40
C THR A 63 -2.06 -20.22 -31.40
N PRO A 64 -1.30 -21.28 -31.11
CA PRO A 64 -1.65 -22.23 -30.07
C PRO A 64 -1.89 -21.55 -28.71
N SER A 65 -2.87 -22.04 -27.97
CA SER A 65 -3.17 -21.63 -26.60
C SER A 65 -2.76 -22.73 -25.63
N GLU A 66 -2.55 -22.35 -24.38
CA GLU A 66 -2.39 -23.30 -23.26
C GLU A 66 -3.66 -24.12 -22.98
N LEU A 67 -4.82 -23.59 -23.38
CA LEU A 67 -6.10 -24.29 -23.28
C LEU A 67 -6.36 -25.06 -24.56
N SER A 68 -6.49 -26.39 -24.47
CA SER A 68 -6.53 -27.33 -25.61
C SER A 68 -7.60 -27.00 -26.62
N ASP A 69 -8.76 -26.47 -26.17
CA ASP A 69 -9.90 -26.18 -27.04
C ASP A 69 -9.92 -24.78 -27.63
N TYR A 70 -8.88 -23.99 -27.31
CA TYR A 70 -8.76 -22.59 -27.72
C TYR A 70 -7.49 -22.34 -28.52
N GLN A 71 -7.49 -21.24 -29.22
CA GLN A 71 -6.37 -20.60 -29.89
C GLN A 71 -6.25 -19.17 -29.37
N THR A 72 -5.06 -18.64 -29.34
CA THR A 72 -4.80 -17.24 -28.94
C THR A 72 -4.84 -16.36 -30.17
N ILE A 73 -5.58 -15.26 -30.09
CA ILE A 73 -5.53 -14.14 -31.03
C ILE A 73 -5.21 -12.86 -30.31
N SER A 74 -4.57 -11.93 -31.00
CA SER A 74 -4.28 -10.59 -30.50
C SER A 74 -5.06 -9.57 -31.33
N VAL A 75 -5.63 -8.58 -30.67
CA VAL A 75 -6.42 -7.53 -31.30
C VAL A 75 -5.82 -6.17 -30.98
N THR A 76 -5.63 -5.35 -31.99
CA THR A 76 -5.30 -3.94 -31.84
C THR A 76 -6.37 -3.06 -32.46
N VAL A 77 -6.59 -1.90 -31.88
CA VAL A 77 -7.52 -0.88 -32.36
C VAL A 77 -6.72 0.36 -32.77
N THR A 78 -6.94 0.81 -33.97
CA THR A 78 -6.37 2.07 -34.48
C THR A 78 -7.47 3.11 -34.61
N ASN A 79 -7.30 4.25 -33.96
CA ASN A 79 -8.18 5.40 -34.06
C ASN A 79 -7.34 6.68 -34.20
N ASP A 80 -7.68 7.55 -35.15
CA ASP A 80 -6.96 8.80 -35.43
C ASP A 80 -5.43 8.62 -35.53
N GLY A 81 -4.98 7.54 -36.22
CA GLY A 81 -3.58 7.22 -36.41
C GLY A 81 -2.87 6.63 -35.19
N LYS A 82 -3.53 6.51 -34.05
CA LYS A 82 -2.98 5.90 -32.83
C LYS A 82 -3.45 4.46 -32.67
N THR A 83 -2.51 3.53 -32.53
CA THR A 83 -2.79 2.11 -32.33
C THR A 83 -2.67 1.74 -30.85
N SER A 84 -3.67 1.03 -30.33
CA SER A 84 -3.69 0.52 -28.96
C SER A 84 -2.59 -0.52 -28.72
N LYS A 85 -2.30 -0.77 -27.45
CA LYS A 85 -1.57 -1.99 -27.08
C LYS A 85 -2.38 -3.22 -27.53
N PRO A 86 -1.72 -4.34 -27.92
CA PRO A 86 -2.39 -5.58 -28.25
C PRO A 86 -3.20 -6.12 -27.06
N ILE A 87 -4.44 -6.50 -27.30
CA ILE A 87 -5.32 -7.16 -26.33
C ILE A 87 -5.43 -8.61 -26.74
N THR A 88 -5.11 -9.52 -25.84
CA THR A 88 -5.14 -10.96 -26.07
C THR A 88 -6.53 -11.54 -25.79
N PHE A 89 -7.00 -12.38 -26.70
CA PHE A 89 -8.24 -13.15 -26.58
C PHE A 89 -7.98 -14.63 -26.86
N LEU A 90 -8.84 -15.47 -26.30
CA LEU A 90 -8.95 -16.88 -26.61
C LEU A 90 -10.14 -17.08 -27.56
N LEU A 91 -9.87 -17.64 -28.70
CA LEU A 91 -10.87 -18.03 -29.69
C LEU A 91 -11.03 -19.57 -29.66
N SER A 92 -12.24 -20.07 -29.42
CA SER A 92 -12.48 -21.51 -29.47
C SER A 92 -12.18 -22.09 -30.87
N LYS A 93 -11.68 -23.32 -30.94
CA LYS A 93 -11.33 -23.99 -32.23
C LYS A 93 -12.51 -24.14 -33.17
N ASP A 94 -13.73 -24.24 -32.65
CA ASP A 94 -14.96 -24.24 -33.42
C ASP A 94 -15.41 -22.85 -33.92
N GLY A 95 -14.69 -21.80 -33.51
CA GLY A 95 -14.95 -20.40 -33.90
C GLY A 95 -16.23 -19.80 -33.35
N LYS A 96 -16.82 -20.36 -32.28
CA LYS A 96 -18.10 -19.91 -31.73
C LYS A 96 -17.95 -19.03 -30.48
N THR A 97 -16.83 -19.15 -29.77
CA THR A 97 -16.60 -18.45 -28.50
C THR A 97 -15.36 -17.58 -28.56
N LEU A 98 -15.48 -16.33 -28.12
CA LEU A 98 -14.37 -15.42 -27.86
C LEU A 98 -14.36 -15.10 -26.38
N ALA A 99 -13.22 -15.31 -25.70
CA ALA A 99 -13.06 -15.08 -24.27
C ALA A 99 -11.80 -14.28 -23.98
N GLN A 100 -11.79 -13.57 -22.85
CA GLN A 100 -10.56 -13.06 -22.25
C GLN A 100 -10.19 -13.95 -21.07
N PHE A 101 -8.90 -14.21 -20.90
CA PHE A 101 -8.38 -15.04 -19.83
C PHE A 101 -7.32 -14.26 -19.06
N THR A 102 -7.56 -14.09 -17.77
CA THR A 102 -6.61 -13.46 -16.85
C THR A 102 -6.03 -14.52 -15.94
N LYS A 103 -4.71 -14.56 -15.86
CA LYS A 103 -3.99 -15.43 -14.92
C LYS A 103 -3.58 -14.64 -13.69
N TRP A 104 -3.77 -15.26 -12.55
CA TRP A 104 -3.18 -14.80 -11.28
C TRP A 104 -2.22 -15.87 -10.81
N ASP A 105 -1.04 -15.44 -10.42
CA ASP A 105 -0.07 -16.32 -9.76
C ASP A 105 -0.49 -16.50 -8.30
N LEU A 106 -0.78 -17.73 -7.91
CA LEU A 106 -1.16 -18.10 -6.54
C LEU A 106 -0.02 -18.82 -5.80
N SER A 107 1.18 -18.88 -6.40
CA SER A 107 2.31 -19.58 -5.79
C SER A 107 2.93 -18.82 -4.62
N ALA A 108 2.76 -17.50 -4.57
CA ALA A 108 3.26 -16.68 -3.49
C ALA A 108 2.34 -16.77 -2.26
N ASN A 109 2.95 -16.91 -1.07
CA ASN A 109 2.21 -16.76 0.18
C ASN A 109 1.79 -15.28 0.31
N PRO A 110 0.49 -14.99 0.52
CA PRO A 110 0.03 -13.61 0.70
C PRO A 110 0.77 -12.83 1.80
N ARG A 111 1.20 -13.51 2.87
CA ARG A 111 2.01 -12.90 3.94
C ARG A 111 3.33 -12.32 3.42
N ASP A 112 3.93 -12.95 2.41
CA ASP A 112 5.25 -12.56 1.87
C ASP A 112 5.15 -11.42 0.84
N LEU A 113 3.93 -11.00 0.48
CA LEU A 113 3.72 -9.89 -0.46
C LEU A 113 4.33 -8.58 0.06
N ILE A 114 4.37 -8.41 1.38
CA ILE A 114 4.93 -7.22 2.00
C ILE A 114 5.84 -7.62 3.15
N SER A 115 7.16 -7.53 2.90
CA SER A 115 8.18 -7.77 3.91
C SER A 115 8.16 -6.67 4.98
N ASP A 116 8.44 -7.02 6.23
CA ASP A 116 8.75 -6.07 7.29
C ASP A 116 10.12 -5.39 7.10
N ALA A 117 10.98 -5.96 6.22
CA ALA A 117 12.24 -5.39 5.75
C ALA A 117 13.19 -4.88 6.88
N GLY A 118 13.21 -5.55 8.02
CA GLY A 118 14.03 -5.16 9.17
C GLY A 118 13.57 -3.88 9.88
N ARG A 119 12.33 -3.45 9.65
CA ARG A 119 11.74 -2.29 10.34
C ARG A 119 11.54 -2.60 11.83
N PRO A 120 11.64 -1.59 12.71
CA PRO A 120 11.25 -1.76 14.10
C PRO A 120 9.83 -2.31 14.21
N ALA A 121 9.65 -3.36 15.00
CA ALA A 121 8.36 -4.00 15.17
C ALA A 121 7.87 -3.86 16.59
N ARG A 122 6.53 -3.92 16.77
CA ARG A 122 5.88 -4.10 18.07
C ARG A 122 4.99 -5.34 18.06
N GLY A 123 4.63 -5.83 19.26
CA GLY A 123 3.85 -7.05 19.42
C GLY A 123 4.72 -8.30 19.37
N GLY A 124 4.31 -9.29 18.59
CA GLY A 124 4.93 -10.60 18.54
C GLY A 124 6.30 -10.64 17.87
N PRO A 125 6.99 -11.81 17.99
CA PRO A 125 8.28 -12.06 17.36
C PRO A 125 8.17 -12.12 15.84
N GLU A 126 9.30 -12.26 15.15
CA GLU A 126 9.37 -12.44 13.69
C GLU A 126 8.56 -13.66 13.21
N SER A 127 8.50 -14.71 14.05
CA SER A 127 7.73 -15.93 13.81
C SER A 127 6.23 -15.80 14.16
N ALA A 128 5.73 -14.62 14.53
CA ALA A 128 4.31 -14.44 14.83
C ALA A 128 3.44 -14.86 13.64
N PRO A 129 2.34 -15.59 13.85
CA PRO A 129 1.50 -16.11 12.76
C PRO A 129 0.85 -15.02 11.92
N VAL A 130 0.64 -13.82 12.48
CA VAL A 130 0.06 -12.69 11.75
C VAL A 130 1.05 -11.53 11.72
N LEU A 131 1.36 -11.08 10.50
CA LEU A 131 2.13 -9.85 10.23
C LEU A 131 1.16 -8.76 9.78
N ILE A 132 1.19 -7.62 10.46
CA ILE A 132 0.48 -6.41 10.07
C ILE A 132 1.53 -5.38 9.62
N VAL A 133 1.42 -4.96 8.37
CA VAL A 133 2.27 -3.88 7.82
C VAL A 133 1.38 -2.67 7.55
N GLY A 134 1.63 -1.58 8.25
CA GLY A 134 0.93 -0.31 8.06
C GLY A 134 1.73 0.64 7.17
N PHE A 135 1.15 1.13 6.08
CA PHE A 135 1.62 2.33 5.39
C PHE A 135 1.00 3.55 6.05
N ASP A 136 1.84 4.45 6.48
CA ASP A 136 1.47 5.45 7.46
C ASP A 136 2.19 6.78 7.22
N ASP A 137 1.60 7.84 7.74
CA ASP A 137 2.08 9.22 7.66
C ASP A 137 1.95 9.86 9.03
N LEU A 138 3.06 10.33 9.57
CA LEU A 138 3.16 10.87 10.94
C LEU A 138 2.35 12.15 11.16
N GLU A 139 1.96 12.85 10.11
CA GLU A 139 1.10 14.04 10.18
C GLU A 139 -0.39 13.72 9.95
N CYS A 140 -0.70 12.49 9.52
CA CYS A 140 -2.07 12.08 9.18
C CYS A 140 -2.93 11.83 10.43
N PRO A 141 -4.08 12.53 10.60
CA PRO A 141 -4.95 12.35 11.76
C PRO A 141 -5.66 10.98 11.80
N PHE A 142 -5.86 10.35 10.66
CA PHE A 142 -6.43 9.00 10.61
C PHE A 142 -5.41 7.94 11.03
N CYS A 143 -4.12 8.15 10.74
CA CYS A 143 -3.03 7.34 11.25
C CYS A 143 -2.91 7.47 12.77
N ALA A 144 -2.94 8.69 13.29
CA ALA A 144 -2.97 8.95 14.73
C ALA A 144 -4.08 8.16 15.44
N ARG A 145 -5.26 8.03 14.82
CA ARG A 145 -6.35 7.22 15.37
C ARG A 145 -5.99 5.74 15.47
N ILE A 146 -5.36 5.17 14.43
CA ILE A 146 -4.93 3.75 14.48
C ILE A 146 -3.91 3.53 15.59
N HIS A 147 -2.94 4.42 15.73
CA HIS A 147 -1.94 4.35 16.78
C HIS A 147 -2.55 4.47 18.18
N ALA A 148 -3.53 5.35 18.36
CA ALA A 148 -4.18 5.57 19.64
C ALA A 148 -5.15 4.44 20.05
N THR A 149 -5.79 3.76 19.09
CA THR A 149 -6.90 2.85 19.40
C THR A 149 -6.69 1.43 18.90
N ILE A 150 -6.27 1.24 17.65
CA ILE A 150 -6.25 -0.08 17.01
C ILE A 150 -5.01 -0.88 17.42
N PHE A 151 -3.83 -0.30 17.35
CA PHE A 151 -2.60 -1.02 17.69
C PHE A 151 -2.54 -1.46 19.17
N PRO A 152 -2.91 -0.62 20.16
CA PRO A 152 -3.03 -1.08 21.55
C PRO A 152 -4.05 -2.20 21.72
N ALA A 153 -5.21 -2.11 21.07
CA ALA A 153 -6.25 -3.12 21.13
C ALA A 153 -5.81 -4.45 20.49
N LEU A 154 -5.09 -4.40 19.37
CA LEU A 154 -4.50 -5.58 18.73
C LEU A 154 -3.47 -6.26 19.64
N THR A 155 -2.56 -5.48 20.22
CA THR A 155 -1.54 -6.00 21.14
C THR A 155 -2.17 -6.62 22.39
N ALA A 156 -3.17 -5.95 22.98
CA ALA A 156 -3.88 -6.45 24.16
C ALA A 156 -4.66 -7.75 23.87
N ARG A 157 -5.27 -7.86 22.68
CA ARG A 157 -6.10 -9.01 22.33
C ARG A 157 -5.28 -10.23 21.86
N TYR A 158 -4.25 -10.01 21.07
CA TYR A 158 -3.53 -11.08 20.37
C TYR A 158 -2.14 -11.37 20.93
N GLY A 159 -1.56 -10.45 21.68
CA GLY A 159 -0.23 -10.61 22.31
C GLY A 159 0.86 -10.90 21.28
N ASP A 160 1.57 -12.00 21.48
CA ASP A 160 2.68 -12.46 20.65
C ASP A 160 2.25 -13.07 19.30
N LYS A 161 0.97 -13.26 19.06
CA LYS A 161 0.45 -13.81 17.80
C LYS A 161 0.40 -12.78 16.65
N VAL A 162 0.57 -11.50 16.96
CA VAL A 162 0.50 -10.41 15.98
C VAL A 162 1.77 -9.57 16.07
N ARG A 163 2.48 -9.46 14.95
CA ARG A 163 3.63 -8.57 14.75
C ARG A 163 3.20 -7.37 13.91
N ILE A 164 3.49 -6.17 14.36
CA ILE A 164 3.10 -4.91 13.70
C ILE A 164 4.36 -4.18 13.30
N VAL A 165 4.46 -3.80 12.04
CA VAL A 165 5.50 -2.91 11.51
C VAL A 165 4.88 -1.75 10.76
N TYR A 166 5.63 -0.67 10.71
CA TYR A 166 5.26 0.58 10.08
C TYR A 166 6.16 0.83 8.86
N LYS A 167 5.56 1.22 7.74
CA LYS A 167 6.24 1.67 6.53
C LYS A 167 5.88 3.12 6.24
N ASP A 168 6.89 3.91 5.95
CA ASP A 168 6.71 5.33 5.67
C ASP A 168 5.96 5.55 4.35
N PHE A 169 4.91 6.36 4.40
CA PHE A 169 4.18 6.83 3.22
C PHE A 169 3.72 8.29 3.42
N PRO A 170 4.68 9.22 3.62
CA PRO A 170 4.34 10.62 3.82
C PRO A 170 3.64 11.20 2.59
N LEU A 171 2.51 11.89 2.82
CA LEU A 171 1.73 12.60 1.82
C LEU A 171 2.20 14.06 1.74
N ASP A 172 3.45 14.26 1.39
CA ASP A 172 4.20 15.53 1.42
C ASP A 172 3.54 16.68 0.65
N SER A 173 2.59 16.38 -0.25
CA SER A 173 1.79 17.40 -0.94
C SER A 173 0.74 18.09 -0.04
N ILE A 174 0.29 17.43 1.03
CA ILE A 174 -0.73 17.92 1.96
C ILE A 174 -0.28 17.92 3.42
N HIS A 175 0.78 17.20 3.74
CA HIS A 175 1.38 17.04 5.06
C HIS A 175 2.84 17.55 5.04
N PRO A 176 3.06 18.84 5.27
CA PRO A 176 4.32 19.49 4.94
C PRO A 176 5.53 19.05 5.78
N TRP A 177 5.33 18.54 7.02
CA TRP A 177 6.43 18.05 7.85
C TRP A 177 6.52 16.52 7.95
N ALA A 178 5.61 15.78 7.28
CA ALA A 178 5.56 14.33 7.35
C ALA A 178 6.85 13.65 6.88
N MET A 179 7.48 14.16 5.81
CA MET A 179 8.77 13.65 5.31
C MET A 179 9.89 13.83 6.35
N ARG A 180 9.95 15.02 6.98
CA ARG A 180 10.91 15.29 8.05
C ARG A 180 10.73 14.35 9.23
N ALA A 181 9.51 14.20 9.70
CA ALA A 181 9.19 13.30 10.80
C ALA A 181 9.59 11.85 10.48
N ALA A 182 9.34 11.38 9.25
CA ALA A 182 9.73 10.03 8.82
C ALA A 182 11.25 9.83 8.83
N VAL A 183 12.04 10.82 8.40
CA VAL A 183 13.51 10.76 8.52
C VAL A 183 13.93 10.68 9.98
N ASP A 184 13.38 11.54 10.81
CA ASP A 184 13.77 11.67 12.22
C ASP A 184 13.49 10.38 13.01
N VAL A 185 12.29 9.79 12.87
CA VAL A 185 11.97 8.53 13.55
C VAL A 185 12.83 7.37 13.00
N ASN A 186 13.16 7.37 11.71
CA ASN A 186 14.01 6.34 11.11
C ASN A 186 15.46 6.45 11.63
N CYS A 187 15.98 7.66 11.80
CA CYS A 187 17.29 7.88 12.42
C CYS A 187 17.38 7.28 13.84
N LEU A 188 16.32 7.46 14.64
CA LEU A 188 16.25 6.85 15.96
C LEU A 188 16.02 5.34 15.88
N GLY A 189 15.16 4.89 14.97
CA GLY A 189 14.82 3.47 14.77
C GLY A 189 16.01 2.59 14.41
N ALA A 190 17.00 3.15 13.72
CA ALA A 190 18.26 2.46 13.41
C ALA A 190 19.07 2.08 14.66
N GLN A 191 18.84 2.74 15.78
CA GLN A 191 19.58 2.53 17.02
C GLN A 191 18.70 1.96 18.15
N SER A 192 17.41 2.31 18.17
CA SER A 192 16.50 1.93 19.26
C SER A 192 15.08 1.65 18.74
N PRO A 193 14.71 0.37 18.55
CA PRO A 193 13.33 0.01 18.18
C PRO A 193 12.28 0.50 19.19
N THR A 194 12.58 0.46 20.48
CA THR A 194 11.67 0.97 21.52
C THR A 194 11.56 2.49 21.45
N GLY A 195 12.70 3.18 21.28
CA GLY A 195 12.73 4.63 21.10
C GLY A 195 11.95 5.07 19.88
N TYR A 196 12.08 4.35 18.78
CA TYR A 196 11.31 4.56 17.56
C TYR A 196 9.80 4.57 17.82
N TRP A 197 9.27 3.50 18.40
CA TRP A 197 7.83 3.40 18.63
C TRP A 197 7.30 4.42 19.64
N THR A 198 8.09 4.73 20.65
CA THR A 198 7.72 5.77 21.61
C THR A 198 7.63 7.14 20.94
N LEU A 199 8.57 7.45 20.05
CA LEU A 199 8.56 8.71 19.30
C LEU A 199 7.42 8.76 18.28
N VAL A 200 7.18 7.69 17.54
CA VAL A 200 6.07 7.56 16.58
C VAL A 200 4.72 7.81 17.28
N ASP A 201 4.48 7.13 18.39
CA ASP A 201 3.23 7.29 19.16
C ASP A 201 3.10 8.71 19.73
N TYR A 202 4.20 9.31 20.18
CA TYR A 202 4.21 10.69 20.67
C TYR A 202 3.85 11.68 19.57
N ILE A 203 4.50 11.59 18.40
CA ILE A 203 4.24 12.47 17.25
C ILE A 203 2.77 12.39 16.85
N HIS A 204 2.22 11.18 16.70
CA HIS A 204 0.81 11.01 16.37
C HIS A 204 -0.13 11.61 17.42
N ALA A 205 0.18 11.44 18.70
CA ALA A 205 -0.65 11.98 19.78
C ALA A 205 -0.65 13.51 19.82
N HIS A 206 0.43 14.17 19.35
CA HIS A 206 0.66 15.61 19.46
C HIS A 206 0.80 16.30 18.08
N ALA A 207 0.39 15.64 16.99
CA ALA A 207 0.57 16.15 15.62
C ALA A 207 0.02 17.57 15.42
N SER A 208 -1.09 17.92 16.07
CA SER A 208 -1.68 19.26 15.99
C SER A 208 -0.89 20.34 16.73
N GLU A 209 0.03 19.95 17.60
CA GLU A 209 0.85 20.85 18.41
C GLU A 209 2.19 21.14 17.74
N ILE A 210 2.68 20.22 16.90
CA ILE A 210 3.98 20.33 16.21
C ILE A 210 4.00 21.58 15.32
N GLY A 211 4.93 22.49 15.60
CA GLY A 211 5.07 23.77 14.91
C GLY A 211 3.95 24.78 15.18
N ALA A 212 3.03 24.49 16.12
CA ALA A 212 1.88 25.37 16.39
C ALA A 212 2.29 26.79 16.81
N GLY A 213 3.22 26.94 17.75
CA GLY A 213 3.75 28.21 18.23
C GLY A 213 2.72 29.26 18.68
N THR A 214 3.16 30.25 19.43
CA THR A 214 2.35 31.41 19.77
C THR A 214 2.12 32.33 18.57
N ALA A 215 1.20 33.30 18.66
CA ALA A 215 0.97 34.27 17.59
C ALA A 215 2.26 35.06 17.25
N GLU A 216 3.03 35.45 18.28
CA GLU A 216 4.29 36.18 18.11
C GLU A 216 5.37 35.34 17.43
N GLU A 217 5.44 34.05 17.70
CA GLU A 217 6.37 33.12 17.06
C GLU A 217 5.99 32.87 15.56
N LYS A 218 4.69 32.79 15.28
CA LYS A 218 4.19 32.65 13.89
C LYS A 218 4.55 33.83 13.00
N ASP A 219 4.60 35.03 13.57
CA ASP A 219 4.99 36.24 12.85
C ASP A 219 6.50 36.31 12.55
N LYS A 220 7.32 35.63 13.36
CA LYS A 220 8.79 35.64 13.24
C LYS A 220 9.34 34.51 12.40
N GLU A 221 8.71 33.34 12.42
CA GLU A 221 9.23 32.13 11.80
C GLU A 221 8.12 31.31 11.13
N PRO A 222 8.34 30.77 9.92
CA PRO A 222 7.40 29.88 9.25
C PRO A 222 7.06 28.63 10.09
N THR A 223 5.79 28.23 10.05
CA THR A 223 5.29 27.05 10.81
C THR A 223 6.10 25.78 10.49
N LEU A 224 6.48 25.55 9.23
CA LEU A 224 7.28 24.40 8.84
C LEU A 224 8.68 24.40 9.47
N THR A 225 9.34 25.57 9.55
CA THR A 225 10.67 25.70 10.19
C THR A 225 10.58 25.32 11.67
N ARG A 226 9.54 25.83 12.38
CA ARG A 226 9.32 25.47 13.79
C ARG A 226 9.00 23.99 13.95
N ALA A 227 8.15 23.42 13.08
CA ALA A 227 7.82 22.00 13.12
C ALA A 227 9.07 21.12 12.97
N ASN A 228 9.94 21.45 12.02
CA ASN A 228 11.18 20.73 11.80
C ASN A 228 12.12 20.81 13.02
N ALA A 229 12.28 22.02 13.59
CA ALA A 229 13.10 22.20 14.79
C ALA A 229 12.56 21.45 16.00
N GLU A 230 11.24 21.40 16.15
CA GLU A 230 10.58 20.66 17.21
C GLU A 230 10.72 19.14 17.04
N LEU A 231 10.55 18.62 15.82
CA LEU A 231 10.78 17.21 15.52
C LEU A 231 12.20 16.78 15.86
N ASP A 232 13.20 17.57 15.46
CA ASP A 232 14.60 17.34 15.81
C ASP A 232 14.81 17.29 17.33
N ARG A 233 14.21 18.23 18.06
CA ARG A 233 14.30 18.31 19.51
C ARG A 233 13.69 17.07 20.18
N LEU A 234 12.47 16.70 19.77
CA LEU A 234 11.76 15.52 20.27
C LEU A 234 12.55 14.24 20.00
N THR A 235 13.13 14.13 18.82
CA THR A 235 13.94 12.97 18.44
C THR A 235 15.19 12.86 19.32
N ARG A 236 15.90 13.96 19.58
CA ARG A 236 17.08 13.97 20.49
C ARG A 236 16.70 13.66 21.93
N GLU A 237 15.58 14.18 22.41
CA GLU A 237 15.08 13.87 23.74
C GLU A 237 14.74 12.37 23.88
N GLN A 238 14.06 11.82 22.89
CA GLN A 238 13.71 10.40 22.91
C GLN A 238 14.95 9.50 22.75
N ALA A 239 15.92 9.92 21.96
CA ALA A 239 17.21 9.24 21.82
C ALA A 239 17.96 9.16 23.17
N THR A 240 18.03 10.28 23.88
CA THR A 240 18.62 10.32 25.23
C THR A 240 17.92 9.36 26.19
N LYS A 241 16.57 9.34 26.19
CA LYS A 241 15.78 8.44 27.05
C LYS A 241 15.97 6.97 26.70
N SER A 242 16.23 6.65 25.44
CA SER A 242 16.40 5.29 24.95
C SER A 242 17.87 4.82 24.87
N GLY A 243 18.82 5.66 25.28
CA GLY A 243 20.24 5.34 25.30
C GLY A 243 20.89 5.26 23.91
N ALA A 244 20.33 5.94 22.91
CA ALA A 244 20.91 6.03 21.59
C ALA A 244 22.15 6.94 21.56
N ASP A 245 23.11 6.66 20.66
CA ASP A 245 24.30 7.47 20.47
C ASP A 245 23.94 8.81 19.80
N SER A 246 24.17 9.92 20.52
CA SER A 246 23.82 11.25 20.07
C SER A 246 24.62 11.70 18.85
N THR A 247 25.88 11.27 18.71
CA THR A 247 26.75 11.64 17.58
C THR A 247 26.26 10.99 16.30
N GLN A 248 25.90 9.70 16.36
CA GLN A 248 25.32 8.98 15.21
C GLN A 248 23.95 9.54 14.84
N LEU A 249 23.12 9.87 15.86
CA LEU A 249 21.83 10.48 15.62
C LEU A 249 21.95 11.83 14.91
N ASP A 250 22.80 12.73 15.43
CA ASP A 250 23.01 14.05 14.84
C ASP A 250 23.54 14.00 13.40
N ALA A 251 24.44 13.05 13.12
CA ALA A 251 24.93 12.81 11.77
C ALA A 251 23.80 12.33 10.83
N CYS A 252 22.90 11.47 11.31
CA CYS A 252 21.74 11.02 10.55
C CYS A 252 20.74 12.15 10.30
N LEU A 253 20.37 12.90 11.35
CA LEU A 253 19.47 14.06 11.24
C LEU A 253 20.01 15.13 10.28
N ALA A 254 21.31 15.41 10.34
CA ALA A 254 21.94 16.38 9.43
C ALA A 254 21.95 15.94 7.96
N LYS A 255 22.03 14.63 7.70
CA LYS A 255 22.05 14.08 6.35
C LYS A 255 20.70 14.21 5.63
N GLN A 256 19.58 14.13 6.36
CA GLN A 256 18.21 14.15 5.81
C GLN A 256 18.02 13.19 4.62
N ASP A 257 18.45 11.95 4.77
CA ASP A 257 18.39 10.94 3.73
C ASP A 257 16.97 10.38 3.59
N THR A 258 16.33 10.66 2.48
CA THR A 258 14.96 10.21 2.17
C THR A 258 14.91 8.90 1.38
N ALA A 259 16.04 8.32 0.98
CA ALA A 259 16.09 7.19 0.05
C ALA A 259 15.25 5.97 0.50
N ALA A 260 15.31 5.63 1.80
CA ALA A 260 14.51 4.52 2.35
C ALA A 260 13.02 4.84 2.37
N ILE A 261 12.64 6.09 2.62
CA ILE A 261 11.24 6.56 2.62
C ILE A 261 10.69 6.53 1.21
N GLU A 262 11.44 7.04 0.23
CA GLU A 262 11.05 7.00 -1.18
C GLU A 262 10.92 5.56 -1.71
N ALA A 263 11.79 4.65 -1.28
CA ALA A 263 11.67 3.23 -1.58
C ALA A 263 10.38 2.64 -0.98
N SER A 264 10.03 3.02 0.26
CA SER A 264 8.77 2.62 0.90
C SER A 264 7.55 3.16 0.15
N LYS A 265 7.53 4.45 -0.21
CA LYS A 265 6.47 5.08 -1.04
C LYS A 265 6.30 4.34 -2.37
N LYS A 266 7.41 3.99 -3.04
CA LYS A 266 7.38 3.23 -4.30
C LYS A 266 6.73 1.85 -4.14
N ILE A 267 7.05 1.13 -3.05
CA ILE A 267 6.41 -0.16 -2.73
C ILE A 267 4.91 0.05 -2.49
N GLY A 268 4.52 1.01 -1.67
CA GLY A 268 3.11 1.32 -1.42
C GLY A 268 2.36 1.66 -2.70
N THR A 269 2.92 2.52 -3.55
CA THR A 269 2.31 2.87 -4.84
C THR A 269 2.13 1.65 -5.76
N ALA A 270 3.11 0.73 -5.80
CA ALA A 270 3.00 -0.51 -6.57
C ALA A 270 1.88 -1.43 -6.04
N LEU A 271 1.57 -1.33 -4.73
CA LEU A 271 0.46 -2.02 -4.06
C LEU A 271 -0.83 -1.19 -4.05
N THR A 272 -0.91 -0.16 -4.89
CA THR A 272 -2.08 0.73 -4.99
C THR A 272 -2.44 1.46 -3.69
N VAL A 273 -1.43 1.77 -2.86
CA VAL A 273 -1.59 2.70 -1.73
C VAL A 273 -1.54 4.12 -2.28
N ASP A 274 -2.60 4.90 -2.09
CA ASP A 274 -2.76 6.28 -2.55
C ASP A 274 -3.16 7.24 -1.42
N SER A 275 -3.42 6.69 -0.25
CA SER A 275 -3.84 7.40 0.97
C SER A 275 -3.31 6.69 2.21
N THR A 276 -3.43 7.33 3.37
CA THR A 276 -3.03 6.73 4.66
C THR A 276 -4.14 6.86 5.70
N PRO A 277 -4.25 5.91 6.62
CA PRO A 277 -3.47 4.67 6.73
C PRO A 277 -3.96 3.57 5.80
N VAL A 278 -3.05 2.68 5.38
CA VAL A 278 -3.40 1.40 4.75
C VAL A 278 -2.72 0.28 5.53
N LEU A 279 -3.47 -0.73 5.92
CA LEU A 279 -2.93 -1.91 6.59
C LEU A 279 -2.93 -3.11 5.64
N PHE A 280 -1.91 -3.93 5.76
CA PHE A 280 -1.87 -5.26 5.14
C PHE A 280 -1.75 -6.30 6.26
N ILE A 281 -2.73 -7.17 6.38
CA ILE A 281 -2.78 -8.24 7.39
C ILE A 281 -2.57 -9.57 6.69
N ASN A 282 -1.38 -10.17 6.81
CA ASN A 282 -0.96 -11.34 6.02
C ASN A 282 -1.33 -11.21 4.53
N GLY A 283 -1.16 -9.99 3.96
CA GLY A 283 -1.45 -9.69 2.56
C GLY A 283 -2.85 -9.12 2.28
N ASP A 284 -3.81 -9.29 3.17
CA ASP A 284 -5.14 -8.66 3.04
C ASP A 284 -5.04 -7.15 3.21
N LYS A 285 -5.32 -6.40 2.13
CA LYS A 285 -5.28 -4.94 2.11
C LYS A 285 -6.54 -4.33 2.73
N ILE A 286 -6.35 -3.37 3.61
CA ILE A 286 -7.39 -2.63 4.30
C ILE A 286 -7.11 -1.15 4.16
N ASP A 287 -7.99 -0.42 3.50
CA ASP A 287 -7.87 1.01 3.31
C ASP A 287 -8.58 1.78 4.43
N GLY A 288 -7.88 2.74 5.02
CA GLY A 288 -8.40 3.66 6.04
C GLY A 288 -8.44 3.09 7.46
N ALA A 289 -8.88 3.96 8.38
CA ALA A 289 -8.97 3.64 9.81
C ALA A 289 -10.35 3.01 10.14
N LEU A 290 -10.49 1.72 9.87
CA LEU A 290 -11.71 0.96 10.19
C LEU A 290 -11.87 0.74 11.70
N PRO A 291 -13.12 0.50 12.18
CA PRO A 291 -13.38 0.10 13.56
C PRO A 291 -12.65 -1.19 13.96
N ALA A 292 -12.29 -1.31 15.24
CA ALA A 292 -11.47 -2.41 15.75
C ALA A 292 -12.10 -3.80 15.50
N GLU A 293 -13.41 -3.91 15.59
CA GLU A 293 -14.14 -5.16 15.38
C GLU A 293 -13.96 -5.73 13.96
N PHE A 294 -13.88 -4.87 12.94
CA PHE A 294 -13.61 -5.31 11.57
C PHE A 294 -12.16 -5.80 11.44
N ILE A 295 -11.20 -5.06 12.00
CA ILE A 295 -9.79 -5.45 12.00
C ILE A 295 -9.60 -6.78 12.72
N PHE A 296 -10.25 -6.97 13.89
CA PHE A 296 -10.21 -8.23 14.63
C PHE A 296 -10.75 -9.41 13.81
N GLY A 297 -11.84 -9.21 13.06
CA GLY A 297 -12.39 -10.26 12.19
C GLY A 297 -11.37 -10.72 11.13
N ILE A 298 -10.61 -9.80 10.55
CA ILE A 298 -9.57 -10.10 9.55
C ILE A 298 -8.38 -10.82 10.22
N VAL A 299 -7.93 -10.33 11.38
CA VAL A 299 -6.84 -10.99 12.14
C VAL A 299 -7.25 -12.39 12.59
N ASP A 300 -8.49 -12.57 13.06
CA ASP A 300 -9.01 -13.88 13.44
C ASP A 300 -9.06 -14.86 12.25
N ASN A 301 -9.37 -14.38 11.04
CA ASN A 301 -9.31 -15.16 9.80
C ASN A 301 -7.88 -15.52 9.43
N ALA A 302 -6.95 -14.54 9.51
CA ALA A 302 -5.53 -14.78 9.26
C ALA A 302 -4.96 -15.84 10.22
N LEU A 303 -5.28 -15.75 11.52
CA LEU A 303 -4.88 -16.77 12.51
C LEU A 303 -5.39 -18.16 12.14
N ARG A 304 -6.66 -18.28 11.73
CA ARG A 304 -7.22 -19.58 11.30
C ARG A 304 -6.52 -20.14 10.08
N ALA A 305 -6.16 -19.28 9.12
CA ALA A 305 -5.42 -19.69 7.93
C ALA A 305 -4.04 -20.23 8.28
N GLU A 306 -3.41 -19.71 9.34
CA GLU A 306 -2.13 -20.20 9.88
C GLU A 306 -2.31 -21.38 10.89
N GLY A 307 -3.51 -21.95 11.01
CA GLY A 307 -3.79 -23.07 11.93
C GLY A 307 -3.84 -22.68 13.41
N VAL A 308 -3.91 -21.38 13.72
CA VAL A 308 -3.94 -20.86 15.10
C VAL A 308 -5.36 -20.50 15.51
N THR A 309 -5.79 -20.98 16.69
CA THR A 309 -7.11 -20.64 17.23
C THR A 309 -7.12 -19.17 17.69
N PRO A 310 -8.04 -18.35 17.17
CA PRO A 310 -8.21 -16.96 17.64
C PRO A 310 -8.72 -16.89 19.08
N PRO A 311 -8.56 -15.75 19.77
CA PRO A 311 -9.27 -15.48 21.01
C PRO A 311 -10.80 -15.60 20.86
N PRO A 312 -11.56 -15.69 21.96
CA PRO A 312 -13.04 -15.67 21.91
C PRO A 312 -13.55 -14.46 21.11
N PRO A 313 -14.75 -14.55 20.50
CA PRO A 313 -15.33 -13.45 19.74
C PRO A 313 -15.33 -12.13 20.52
N TYR A 314 -14.95 -11.05 19.84
CA TYR A 314 -15.00 -9.71 20.44
C TYR A 314 -16.46 -9.30 20.60
N VAL A 315 -16.83 -8.99 21.84
CA VAL A 315 -18.15 -8.44 22.14
C VAL A 315 -17.99 -6.92 22.23
N VAL A 316 -18.63 -6.20 21.33
CA VAL A 316 -18.65 -4.72 21.39
C VAL A 316 -19.33 -4.31 22.70
N PRO A 317 -18.66 -3.54 23.58
CA PRO A 317 -19.28 -3.03 24.79
C PRO A 317 -20.53 -2.21 24.42
N VAL A 318 -21.69 -2.63 24.90
CA VAL A 318 -22.90 -1.81 24.76
C VAL A 318 -22.71 -0.56 25.59
N PRO A 319 -22.81 0.64 25.01
CA PRO A 319 -22.73 1.86 25.79
C PRO A 319 -23.76 1.81 26.93
N PRO A 320 -23.45 2.25 28.15
CA PRO A 320 -24.44 2.34 29.23
C PRO A 320 -25.62 3.15 28.69
N THR A 321 -26.79 2.57 28.76
CA THR A 321 -28.04 3.24 28.38
C THR A 321 -28.09 4.56 29.15
N ALA A 322 -28.09 5.68 28.43
CA ALA A 322 -28.26 6.97 29.07
C ALA A 322 -29.53 6.92 29.96
N PRO A 323 -29.46 7.41 31.21
CA PRO A 323 -30.67 7.48 32.04
C PRO A 323 -31.78 8.16 31.23
N ALA A 324 -32.95 7.52 31.15
CA ALA A 324 -34.10 8.10 30.48
C ALA A 324 -34.28 9.55 30.99
N ALA A 325 -34.26 10.52 30.10
CA ALA A 325 -34.53 11.89 30.47
C ALA A 325 -35.86 11.93 31.25
N PRO A 326 -35.94 12.64 32.38
CA PRO A 326 -37.17 12.72 33.15
C PRO A 326 -38.27 13.25 32.21
N THR A 327 -39.31 12.46 32.07
CA THR A 327 -40.51 12.84 31.32
C THR A 327 -41.08 14.08 32.00
N THR A 328 -40.81 15.25 31.43
CA THR A 328 -41.50 16.48 31.85
C THR A 328 -42.98 16.31 31.52
N ALA A 329 -43.80 16.22 32.58
CA ALA A 329 -45.23 16.22 32.43
C ALA A 329 -45.71 17.42 31.54
N PRO A 330 -46.66 17.22 30.66
CA PRO A 330 -47.13 18.33 29.81
C PRO A 330 -47.71 19.42 30.70
N LYS A 331 -47.19 20.64 30.51
CA LYS A 331 -47.67 21.85 31.16
C LYS A 331 -49.16 22.01 30.82
N PRO A 332 -50.11 22.25 31.80
CA PRO A 332 -51.51 22.42 31.47
C PRO A 332 -51.69 23.66 30.58
N SER A 333 -52.37 23.45 29.46
CA SER A 333 -52.72 24.51 28.52
C SER A 333 -53.73 25.46 29.19
N THR A 334 -53.38 26.74 29.27
CA THR A 334 -54.28 27.82 29.69
C THR A 334 -55.45 27.91 28.67
N PRO A 335 -56.75 27.99 29.11
CA PRO A 335 -57.83 28.15 28.17
C PRO A 335 -57.76 29.51 27.46
N ALA A 336 -57.91 29.50 26.13
CA ALA A 336 -57.98 30.71 25.33
C ALA A 336 -59.17 31.54 25.75
N ALA A 337 -58.93 32.81 26.02
CA ALA A 337 -60.02 33.80 26.29
C ALA A 337 -60.89 33.92 25.06
N ALA A 338 -62.21 33.78 25.26
CA ALA A 338 -63.21 33.97 24.25
C ALA A 338 -63.25 35.46 23.84
N THR A 339 -63.00 35.74 22.57
CA THR A 339 -63.19 37.03 21.97
C THR A 339 -64.68 37.29 21.80
N ALA A 340 -65.21 38.38 22.40
CA ALA A 340 -66.57 38.88 22.21
C ALA A 340 -66.76 39.44 20.77
N PRO A 341 -67.95 39.32 20.20
CA PRO A 341 -68.23 39.88 18.86
C PRO A 341 -68.36 41.42 18.89
N PRO A 342 -68.07 42.14 17.78
CA PRO A 342 -68.17 43.59 17.71
C PRO A 342 -69.64 44.03 17.65
N ALA A 343 -70.01 45.00 18.50
CA ALA A 343 -71.28 45.73 18.39
C ALA A 343 -71.24 46.73 17.20
N ARG A 344 -72.35 46.87 16.52
CA ARG A 344 -72.70 47.63 15.37
C ARG A 344 -71.97 48.98 15.15
#